data_388a7c35b891dbb1466c58f1eb1376d4
#
_entry.id   388a7c35b891dbb1466c58f1eb1376d4
#
_cell.length_a   1.000
_cell.length_b   1.000
_cell.length_c   1.000
_cell.angle_alpha   90.00
_cell.angle_beta   90.00
_cell.angle_gamma   90.00
#
_symmetry.space_group_name_H-M   'P 1'
#
loop_
_entity.id
_entity.type
_entity.pdbx_description
1 polymer ?
#
loop_
_entity_poly.entity_id
_entity_poly.type
_entity_poly.pdbx_seq_one_letter_code
_entity_poly.pdbx_strand_id
1 'polypeptide(L)'
;MSTLSSSNTAFTAPPQEGAVTTSKRRPGWEWIGTALVILAAFPMVAPFAWMLATSLKSGPHAFDLPPAWVPTEWHFQNFLSLFQSNVPFATFVLNSLKVAIVVTVAQLLTCSMAGYAFAHLRFRGAKGIFGLLLTSLMMPIQVTVIPTFLIMSGLNLIDTHWAIILPLITNAFGVFLMRQFFLTLPRELIEAARIDGANQFTIFWRIALPLAKPALAALAIITFTNTWNSYFLPLVFLNSWEKMTLPLGMFALSNVYGSGNVSVIMAAVGVAVCPVLILFLVAQRQIISGMVGSAVKG
;
A
#
# COMPACT_ATOMS: atom_id res chain seq x y z
N MET A 1 -54.65 -27.99 -65.06
CA MET A 1 -53.72 -26.96 -65.44
C MET A 1 -53.23 -26.29 -64.16
N SER A 2 -52.07 -26.70 -63.75
CA SER A 2 -51.45 -26.31 -62.49
C SER A 2 -50.22 -25.51 -62.77
N THR A 3 -50.14 -24.30 -62.26
CA THR A 3 -48.94 -23.44 -62.32
C THR A 3 -48.23 -23.49 -60.98
N LEU A 4 -47.07 -24.12 -60.96
CA LEU A 4 -46.15 -24.12 -59.84
C LEU A 4 -45.40 -22.80 -59.81
N SER A 5 -45.61 -22.04 -58.71
CA SER A 5 -44.84 -20.84 -58.40
C SER A 5 -43.59 -21.24 -57.68
N SER A 6 -42.41 -21.06 -58.29
CA SER A 6 -41.10 -21.23 -57.67
C SER A 6 -40.76 -20.04 -56.79
N SER A 7 -40.72 -20.22 -55.46
CA SER A 7 -40.21 -19.22 -54.54
C SER A 7 -38.67 -19.23 -54.54
N ASN A 8 -38.10 -18.16 -55.09
CA ASN A 8 -36.67 -17.85 -55.05
C ASN A 8 -36.33 -17.32 -53.64
N THR A 9 -35.76 -18.17 -52.79
CA THR A 9 -35.14 -17.75 -51.55
C THR A 9 -33.76 -17.15 -51.87
N ALA A 10 -33.71 -15.81 -51.86
CA ALA A 10 -32.45 -15.08 -51.93
C ALA A 10 -31.63 -15.34 -50.67
N PHE A 11 -30.51 -16.00 -50.90
CA PHE A 11 -29.48 -16.23 -49.84
C PHE A 11 -28.81 -14.88 -49.53
N THR A 12 -29.20 -14.23 -48.44
CA THR A 12 -28.53 -13.02 -47.96
C THR A 12 -27.20 -13.42 -47.34
N ALA A 13 -26.08 -12.98 -47.94
CA ALA A 13 -24.74 -13.11 -47.38
C ALA A 13 -24.67 -12.50 -45.98
N PRO A 14 -23.93 -13.12 -45.03
CA PRO A 14 -23.74 -12.56 -43.70
C PRO A 14 -23.05 -11.18 -43.78
N PRO A 15 -23.37 -10.25 -42.85
CA PRO A 15 -22.74 -8.95 -42.83
C PRO A 15 -21.23 -9.11 -42.66
N GLN A 16 -20.46 -8.46 -43.54
CA GLN A 16 -19.00 -8.41 -43.44
C GLN A 16 -18.66 -7.78 -42.09
N GLU A 17 -17.96 -8.53 -41.25
CA GLU A 17 -17.35 -8.02 -40.03
C GLU A 17 -16.54 -6.78 -40.38
N GLY A 18 -16.95 -5.64 -39.79
CA GLY A 18 -16.27 -4.36 -39.97
C GLY A 18 -14.79 -4.52 -39.66
N ALA A 19 -13.97 -4.27 -40.64
CA ALA A 19 -12.52 -4.21 -40.48
C ALA A 19 -12.20 -3.28 -39.33
N VAL A 20 -11.66 -3.85 -38.26
CA VAL A 20 -11.10 -3.07 -37.15
C VAL A 20 -9.96 -2.25 -37.76
N THR A 21 -10.25 -0.98 -38.03
CA THR A 21 -9.24 -0.02 -38.47
C THR A 21 -8.25 0.16 -37.33
N THR A 22 -7.17 -0.59 -37.37
CA THR A 22 -5.99 -0.34 -36.57
C THR A 22 -5.47 1.05 -36.97
N SER A 23 -5.80 2.04 -36.19
CA SER A 23 -5.26 3.39 -36.31
C SER A 23 -3.74 3.28 -36.30
N LYS A 24 -3.09 3.47 -37.45
CA LYS A 24 -1.64 3.61 -37.57
C LYS A 24 -1.23 4.83 -36.73
N ARG A 25 -0.82 4.61 -35.47
CA ARG A 25 -0.22 5.63 -34.61
C ARG A 25 0.97 6.23 -35.35
N ARG A 26 0.94 7.55 -35.59
CA ARG A 26 2.05 8.27 -36.22
C ARG A 26 3.26 8.24 -35.29
N PRO A 27 4.41 7.70 -35.71
CA PRO A 27 5.57 7.43 -34.82
C PRO A 27 6.21 8.71 -34.22
N GLY A 28 5.84 9.89 -34.66
CA GLY A 28 6.39 11.15 -34.15
C GLY A 28 5.82 11.64 -32.82
N TRP A 29 4.59 11.25 -32.42
CA TRP A 29 3.97 11.71 -31.16
C TRP A 29 4.40 10.88 -29.96
N GLU A 30 4.83 9.65 -30.19
CA GLU A 30 5.30 8.77 -29.12
C GLU A 30 6.57 9.29 -28.46
N TRP A 31 7.48 9.88 -29.26
CA TRP A 31 8.70 10.50 -28.74
C TRP A 31 8.43 11.73 -27.88
N ILE A 32 7.48 12.57 -28.29
CA ILE A 32 7.08 13.76 -27.51
C ILE A 32 6.43 13.32 -26.20
N GLY A 33 5.54 12.33 -26.23
CA GLY A 33 4.93 11.78 -25.03
C GLY A 33 5.97 11.19 -24.07
N THR A 34 6.93 10.42 -24.59
CA THR A 34 8.02 9.85 -23.79
C THR A 34 8.92 10.94 -23.21
N ALA A 35 9.28 11.96 -24.00
CA ALA A 35 10.09 13.08 -23.51
C ALA A 35 9.37 13.86 -22.39
N LEU A 36 8.07 14.11 -22.52
CA LEU A 36 7.27 14.77 -21.49
C LEU A 36 7.20 13.92 -20.20
N VAL A 37 7.06 12.60 -20.31
CA VAL A 37 7.07 11.70 -19.16
C VAL A 37 8.43 11.71 -18.47
N ILE A 38 9.54 11.66 -19.21
CA ILE A 38 10.91 11.73 -18.65
C ILE A 38 11.12 13.09 -17.97
N LEU A 39 10.71 14.19 -18.60
CA LEU A 39 10.82 15.53 -18.04
C LEU A 39 9.99 15.67 -16.74
N ALA A 40 8.80 15.09 -16.70
CA ALA A 40 7.96 15.09 -15.51
C ALA A 40 8.49 14.15 -14.40
N ALA A 41 9.16 13.05 -14.76
CA ALA A 41 9.76 12.12 -13.80
C ALA A 41 11.02 12.68 -13.13
N PHE A 42 11.77 13.55 -13.83
CA PHE A 42 13.03 14.09 -13.33
C PHE A 42 12.88 14.78 -11.96
N PRO A 43 11.99 15.77 -11.76
CA PRO A 43 11.83 16.43 -10.45
C PRO A 43 11.32 15.48 -9.35
N MET A 44 10.70 14.34 -9.70
CA MET A 44 10.29 13.34 -8.72
C MET A 44 11.45 12.47 -8.25
N VAL A 45 12.41 12.17 -9.11
CA VAL A 45 13.59 11.33 -8.80
C VAL A 45 14.73 12.15 -8.23
N ALA A 46 14.87 13.42 -8.61
CA ALA A 46 15.97 14.30 -8.22
C ALA A 46 16.22 14.36 -6.69
N PRO A 47 15.20 14.52 -5.80
CA PRO A 47 15.45 14.56 -4.36
C PRO A 47 16.00 13.25 -3.81
N PHE A 48 15.59 12.10 -4.37
CA PHE A 48 16.12 10.80 -3.95
C PHE A 48 17.56 10.60 -4.43
N ALA A 49 17.87 11.02 -5.67
CA ALA A 49 19.24 11.02 -6.19
C ALA A 49 20.16 11.92 -5.35
N TRP A 50 19.67 13.12 -4.98
CA TRP A 50 20.37 14.03 -4.09
C TRP A 50 20.61 13.42 -2.71
N MET A 51 19.62 12.80 -2.11
CA MET A 51 19.71 12.10 -0.82
C MET A 51 20.80 11.02 -0.86
N LEU A 52 20.77 10.17 -1.91
CA LEU A 52 21.77 9.11 -2.08
C LEU A 52 23.17 9.69 -2.32
N ALA A 53 23.32 10.73 -3.14
CA ALA A 53 24.59 11.42 -3.35
C ALA A 53 25.11 12.01 -2.02
N THR A 54 24.25 12.65 -1.23
CA THR A 54 24.61 13.22 0.06
C THR A 54 24.97 12.16 1.11
N SER A 55 24.33 11.01 1.09
CA SER A 55 24.65 9.89 2.00
C SER A 55 26.07 9.33 1.79
N LEU A 56 26.63 9.57 0.60
CA LEU A 56 27.97 9.09 0.22
C LEU A 56 29.06 10.17 0.31
N LYS A 57 28.74 11.39 0.78
CA LYS A 57 29.70 12.45 1.03
C LYS A 57 30.24 12.38 2.46
N SER A 58 31.37 13.07 2.71
CA SER A 58 31.80 13.33 4.09
C SER A 58 30.84 14.29 4.79
N GLY A 59 30.61 14.14 6.10
CA GLY A 59 29.65 14.93 6.86
C GLY A 59 29.81 16.46 6.69
N PRO A 60 31.03 17.04 6.81
CA PRO A 60 31.26 18.46 6.63
C PRO A 60 30.89 18.99 5.24
N HIS A 61 31.05 18.16 4.19
CA HIS A 61 30.79 18.53 2.80
C HIS A 61 29.38 18.11 2.30
N ALA A 62 28.47 17.75 3.21
CA ALA A 62 27.12 17.32 2.86
C ALA A 62 26.34 18.37 2.09
N PHE A 63 26.52 19.66 2.43
CA PHE A 63 25.79 20.80 1.90
C PHE A 63 26.70 21.90 1.30
N ASP A 64 27.87 21.53 0.78
CA ASP A 64 28.76 22.49 0.10
C ASP A 64 28.05 23.17 -1.07
N LEU A 65 28.37 24.46 -1.27
CA LEU A 65 27.89 25.27 -2.39
C LEU A 65 29.02 25.54 -3.36
N PRO A 66 28.84 25.36 -4.69
CA PRO A 66 27.63 24.86 -5.36
C PRO A 66 27.35 23.38 -5.09
N PRO A 67 26.06 22.97 -5.12
CA PRO A 67 25.67 21.58 -4.79
C PRO A 67 26.31 20.58 -5.75
N ALA A 68 27.18 19.69 -5.26
CA ALA A 68 27.72 18.59 -6.04
C ALA A 68 26.73 17.41 -6.10
N TRP A 69 26.27 17.08 -7.29
CA TRP A 69 25.37 15.92 -7.52
C TRP A 69 26.11 14.58 -7.48
N VAL A 70 27.41 14.59 -7.74
CA VAL A 70 28.28 13.42 -7.69
C VAL A 70 29.30 13.63 -6.58
N PRO A 71 29.46 12.71 -5.63
CA PRO A 71 30.50 12.80 -4.61
C PRO A 71 31.88 12.81 -5.26
N THR A 72 32.76 13.72 -4.81
CA THR A 72 34.18 13.71 -5.20
C THR A 72 34.93 12.55 -4.54
N GLU A 73 34.52 12.20 -3.33
CA GLU A 73 35.02 11.07 -2.56
C GLU A 73 33.85 10.23 -2.07
N TRP A 74 33.96 8.91 -2.14
CA TRP A 74 32.90 7.97 -1.81
C TRP A 74 33.03 7.44 -0.38
N HIS A 75 32.19 7.91 0.53
CA HIS A 75 32.20 7.53 1.95
C HIS A 75 31.15 6.46 2.27
N PHE A 76 31.35 5.22 1.85
CA PHE A 76 30.49 4.08 2.20
C PHE A 76 30.45 3.80 3.71
N GLN A 77 31.47 4.32 4.44
CA GLN A 77 31.57 4.26 5.89
C GLN A 77 30.32 4.81 6.59
N ASN A 78 29.61 5.78 5.98
CA ASN A 78 28.38 6.35 6.54
C ASN A 78 27.29 5.29 6.76
N PHE A 79 27.17 4.31 5.86
CA PHE A 79 26.23 3.20 6.03
C PHE A 79 26.69 2.22 7.12
N LEU A 80 28.00 1.94 7.22
CA LEU A 80 28.56 1.06 8.25
C LEU A 80 28.41 1.68 9.64
N SER A 81 28.63 2.98 9.76
CA SER A 81 28.51 3.71 11.03
C SER A 81 27.11 3.64 11.64
N LEU A 82 26.05 3.50 10.82
CA LEU A 82 24.68 3.30 11.30
C LEU A 82 24.55 2.03 12.17
N PHE A 83 25.27 0.97 11.80
CA PHE A 83 25.17 -0.33 12.47
C PHE A 83 26.24 -0.50 13.56
N GLN A 84 27.27 0.35 13.57
CA GLN A 84 28.39 0.31 14.53
C GLN A 84 28.24 1.36 15.65
N SER A 85 27.25 2.25 15.55
CA SER A 85 27.01 3.29 16.53
C SER A 85 26.36 2.75 17.81
N ASN A 86 26.44 3.54 18.89
CA ASN A 86 25.73 3.24 20.15
C ASN A 86 24.20 3.33 20.00
N VAL A 87 23.70 3.81 18.86
CA VAL A 87 22.27 3.86 18.53
C VAL A 87 21.87 2.55 17.87
N PRO A 88 20.90 1.80 18.39
CA PRO A 88 20.52 0.49 17.88
C PRO A 88 19.68 0.59 16.61
N PHE A 89 20.25 1.17 15.52
CA PHE A 89 19.56 1.42 14.26
C PHE A 89 18.94 0.16 13.65
N ALA A 90 19.70 -0.96 13.67
CA ALA A 90 19.18 -2.24 13.20
C ALA A 90 17.91 -2.68 13.95
N THR A 91 17.89 -2.46 15.27
CA THR A 91 16.71 -2.75 16.11
C THR A 91 15.51 -1.90 15.70
N PHE A 92 15.70 -0.62 15.39
CA PHE A 92 14.62 0.24 14.92
C PHE A 92 14.02 -0.25 13.60
N VAL A 93 14.87 -0.65 12.65
CA VAL A 93 14.43 -1.23 11.37
C VAL A 93 13.63 -2.51 11.61
N LEU A 94 14.14 -3.42 12.43
CA LEU A 94 13.48 -4.70 12.74
C LEU A 94 12.15 -4.50 13.49
N ASN A 95 12.11 -3.57 14.44
CA ASN A 95 10.88 -3.21 15.16
C ASN A 95 9.81 -2.67 14.20
N SER A 96 10.18 -1.72 13.33
CA SER A 96 9.26 -1.20 12.32
C SER A 96 8.76 -2.29 11.39
N LEU A 97 9.66 -3.15 10.91
CA LEU A 97 9.30 -4.26 10.03
C LEU A 97 8.33 -5.23 10.71
N LYS A 98 8.62 -5.60 11.96
CA LYS A 98 7.76 -6.45 12.79
C LYS A 98 6.37 -5.85 12.95
N VAL A 99 6.29 -4.59 13.38
CA VAL A 99 4.99 -3.90 13.61
C VAL A 99 4.23 -3.76 12.29
N ALA A 100 4.90 -3.30 11.22
CA ALA A 100 4.26 -3.12 9.91
C ALA A 100 3.74 -4.44 9.32
N ILE A 101 4.52 -5.53 9.40
CA ILE A 101 4.07 -6.84 8.91
C ILE A 101 2.88 -7.36 9.73
N VAL A 102 2.98 -7.33 11.06
CA VAL A 102 1.91 -7.86 11.92
C VAL A 102 0.61 -7.09 11.73
N VAL A 103 0.66 -5.76 11.70
CA VAL A 103 -0.51 -4.91 11.45
C VAL A 103 -1.08 -5.18 10.04
N THR A 104 -0.21 -5.28 9.02
CA THR A 104 -0.66 -5.53 7.64
C THR A 104 -1.38 -6.87 7.54
N VAL A 105 -0.80 -7.95 8.06
CA VAL A 105 -1.43 -9.28 8.04
C VAL A 105 -2.74 -9.27 8.82
N ALA A 106 -2.77 -8.66 10.01
CA ALA A 106 -3.97 -8.54 10.81
C ALA A 106 -5.08 -7.79 10.08
N GLN A 107 -4.76 -6.64 9.46
CA GLN A 107 -5.75 -5.87 8.68
C GLN A 107 -6.21 -6.60 7.41
N LEU A 108 -5.34 -7.29 6.70
CA LEU A 108 -5.75 -8.10 5.55
C LEU A 108 -6.78 -9.15 5.94
N LEU A 109 -6.62 -9.78 7.08
CA LEU A 109 -7.56 -10.78 7.60
C LEU A 109 -8.86 -10.13 8.10
N THR A 110 -8.75 -9.21 9.04
CA THR A 110 -9.92 -8.62 9.72
C THR A 110 -10.77 -7.78 8.78
N CYS A 111 -10.12 -6.92 7.95
CA CYS A 111 -10.84 -6.06 7.02
C CYS A 111 -11.47 -6.85 5.87
N SER A 112 -10.83 -7.93 5.38
CA SER A 112 -11.45 -8.77 4.35
C SER A 112 -12.63 -9.57 4.91
N MET A 113 -12.52 -10.14 6.11
CA MET A 113 -13.64 -10.84 6.76
C MET A 113 -14.82 -9.90 7.01
N ALA A 114 -14.55 -8.71 7.58
CA ALA A 114 -15.59 -7.71 7.82
C ALA A 114 -16.19 -7.17 6.51
N GLY A 115 -15.34 -6.85 5.52
CA GLY A 115 -15.78 -6.39 4.20
C GLY A 115 -16.66 -7.42 3.48
N TYR A 116 -16.30 -8.70 3.51
CA TYR A 116 -17.11 -9.77 2.98
C TYR A 116 -18.45 -9.91 3.72
N ALA A 117 -18.43 -9.86 5.05
CA ALA A 117 -19.65 -9.92 5.86
C ALA A 117 -20.62 -8.78 5.51
N PHE A 118 -20.13 -7.54 5.40
CA PHE A 118 -20.96 -6.40 5.00
C PHE A 118 -21.40 -6.41 3.52
N ALA A 119 -20.72 -7.15 2.65
CA ALA A 119 -21.09 -7.28 1.24
C ALA A 119 -22.12 -8.37 0.99
N HIS A 120 -21.98 -9.54 1.62
CA HIS A 120 -22.72 -10.76 1.24
C HIS A 120 -23.57 -11.38 2.35
N LEU A 121 -23.34 -11.01 3.62
CA LEU A 121 -24.15 -11.55 4.72
C LEU A 121 -25.28 -10.60 5.07
N ARG A 122 -26.46 -11.18 5.35
CA ARG A 122 -27.63 -10.44 5.83
C ARG A 122 -27.73 -10.63 7.35
N PHE A 123 -27.44 -9.58 8.11
CA PHE A 123 -27.62 -9.58 9.57
C PHE A 123 -28.28 -8.27 10.02
N ARG A 124 -28.95 -8.35 11.18
CA ARG A 124 -29.68 -7.20 11.75
C ARG A 124 -28.69 -6.09 12.12
N GLY A 125 -29.00 -4.86 11.71
CA GLY A 125 -28.15 -3.70 12.02
C GLY A 125 -26.96 -3.48 11.07
N ALA A 126 -26.73 -4.31 10.06
CA ALA A 126 -25.59 -4.22 9.14
C ALA A 126 -25.38 -2.82 8.56
N LYS A 127 -26.47 -2.16 8.12
CA LYS A 127 -26.41 -0.79 7.57
C LYS A 127 -25.99 0.25 8.62
N GLY A 128 -26.54 0.15 9.84
CA GLY A 128 -26.22 1.08 10.93
C GLY A 128 -24.76 0.92 11.41
N ILE A 129 -24.32 -0.33 11.61
CA ILE A 129 -22.95 -0.64 12.03
C ILE A 129 -21.96 -0.18 10.95
N PHE A 130 -22.24 -0.42 9.68
CA PHE A 130 -21.39 0.05 8.58
C PHE A 130 -21.37 1.58 8.50
N GLY A 131 -22.52 2.25 8.69
CA GLY A 131 -22.60 3.70 8.77
C GLY A 131 -21.74 4.27 9.92
N LEU A 132 -21.83 3.67 11.11
CA LEU A 132 -20.99 4.05 12.27
C LEU A 132 -19.49 3.86 11.98
N LEU A 133 -19.13 2.75 11.33
CA LEU A 133 -17.76 2.49 10.89
C LEU A 133 -17.27 3.57 9.91
N LEU A 134 -18.10 3.99 8.95
CA LEU A 134 -17.74 5.09 8.04
C LEU A 134 -17.59 6.43 8.78
N THR A 135 -18.45 6.71 9.76
CA THR A 135 -18.34 7.91 10.60
C THR A 135 -17.01 7.95 11.36
N SER A 136 -16.48 6.81 11.78
CA SER A 136 -15.17 6.74 12.45
C SER A 136 -14.00 7.21 11.58
N LEU A 137 -14.12 7.18 10.25
CA LEU A 137 -13.09 7.73 9.34
C LEU A 137 -12.94 9.26 9.46
N MET A 138 -13.95 9.95 9.96
CA MET A 138 -13.92 11.39 10.15
C MET A 138 -13.23 11.80 11.46
N MET A 139 -12.96 10.84 12.34
CA MET A 139 -12.33 11.13 13.64
C MET A 139 -10.79 11.16 13.48
N PRO A 140 -10.15 12.30 13.74
CA PRO A 140 -8.70 12.37 13.70
C PRO A 140 -8.09 11.56 14.87
N ILE A 141 -6.97 10.88 14.56
CA ILE A 141 -6.27 10.02 15.54
C ILE A 141 -5.84 10.78 16.79
N GLN A 142 -5.58 12.08 16.68
CA GLN A 142 -5.19 12.94 17.79
C GLN A 142 -6.30 13.06 18.87
N VAL A 143 -7.56 12.91 18.48
CA VAL A 143 -8.69 12.92 19.42
C VAL A 143 -8.81 11.58 20.16
N THR A 144 -8.53 10.49 19.47
CA THR A 144 -8.70 9.13 19.99
C THR A 144 -7.47 8.61 20.75
N VAL A 145 -6.32 9.29 20.66
CA VAL A 145 -5.08 8.81 21.27
C VAL A 145 -5.14 8.76 22.79
N ILE A 146 -5.75 9.75 23.45
CA ILE A 146 -5.85 9.79 24.92
C ILE A 146 -6.68 8.61 25.46
N PRO A 147 -7.92 8.36 24.99
CA PRO A 147 -8.67 7.18 25.39
C PRO A 147 -7.92 5.86 25.09
N THR A 148 -7.27 5.78 23.93
CA THR A 148 -6.49 4.60 23.55
C THR A 148 -5.31 4.38 24.50
N PHE A 149 -4.61 5.46 24.90
CA PHE A 149 -3.53 5.39 25.87
C PHE A 149 -4.01 4.85 27.24
N LEU A 150 -5.15 5.35 27.72
CA LEU A 150 -5.72 4.88 28.99
C LEU A 150 -6.08 3.39 28.94
N ILE A 151 -6.64 2.92 27.82
CA ILE A 151 -6.94 1.50 27.63
C ILE A 151 -5.65 0.66 27.60
N MET A 152 -4.66 1.07 26.81
CA MET A 152 -3.37 0.34 26.72
C MET A 152 -2.62 0.36 28.05
N SER A 153 -2.69 1.46 28.80
CA SER A 153 -2.13 1.57 30.15
C SER A 153 -2.84 0.63 31.13
N GLY A 154 -4.16 0.60 31.11
CA GLY A 154 -4.93 -0.32 31.94
C GLY A 154 -4.69 -1.80 31.65
N LEU A 155 -4.25 -2.12 30.41
CA LEU A 155 -3.83 -3.46 30.00
C LEU A 155 -2.35 -3.75 30.26
N ASN A 156 -1.58 -2.83 30.85
CA ASN A 156 -0.13 -2.91 31.05
C ASN A 156 0.66 -3.15 29.75
N LEU A 157 0.21 -2.57 28.62
CA LEU A 157 0.83 -2.71 27.31
C LEU A 157 1.69 -1.52 26.91
N ILE A 158 1.73 -0.44 27.69
CA ILE A 158 2.61 0.72 27.44
C ILE A 158 4.06 0.24 27.37
N ASP A 159 4.82 0.87 26.49
CA ASP A 159 6.18 0.48 26.14
C ASP A 159 6.30 -0.95 25.58
N THR A 160 5.28 -1.39 24.84
CA THR A 160 5.33 -2.62 24.06
C THR A 160 4.81 -2.38 22.64
N HIS A 161 5.22 -3.18 21.66
CA HIS A 161 4.69 -3.09 20.31
C HIS A 161 3.19 -3.40 20.23
N TRP A 162 2.63 -4.12 21.20
CA TRP A 162 1.20 -4.43 21.28
C TRP A 162 0.35 -3.18 21.50
N ALA A 163 0.89 -2.16 22.17
CA ALA A 163 0.18 -0.89 22.34
C ALA A 163 -0.08 -0.18 21.01
N ILE A 164 0.75 -0.46 19.98
CA ILE A 164 0.58 0.06 18.62
C ILE A 164 -0.25 -0.92 17.78
N ILE A 165 0.03 -2.22 17.88
CA ILE A 165 -0.57 -3.26 17.02
C ILE A 165 -2.07 -3.40 17.30
N LEU A 166 -2.48 -3.52 18.58
CA LEU A 166 -3.88 -3.80 18.93
C LEU A 166 -4.87 -2.75 18.42
N PRO A 167 -4.64 -1.43 18.58
CA PRO A 167 -5.53 -0.42 18.01
C PRO A 167 -5.61 -0.45 16.48
N LEU A 168 -4.57 -0.98 15.81
CA LEU A 168 -4.44 -1.03 14.36
C LEU A 168 -4.82 -2.38 13.74
N ILE A 169 -5.29 -3.37 14.51
CA ILE A 169 -5.68 -4.70 13.98
C ILE A 169 -6.70 -4.60 12.86
N THR A 170 -7.60 -3.63 12.92
CA THR A 170 -8.59 -3.35 11.90
C THR A 170 -8.73 -1.84 11.70
N ASN A 171 -9.14 -1.41 10.52
CA ASN A 171 -9.50 -0.02 10.27
C ASN A 171 -10.71 0.11 9.35
N ALA A 172 -11.42 1.21 9.50
CA ALA A 172 -12.64 1.46 8.75
C ALA A 172 -12.42 1.59 7.24
N PHE A 173 -11.29 2.18 6.82
CA PHE A 173 -10.94 2.30 5.41
C PHE A 173 -10.71 0.94 4.77
N GLY A 174 -9.97 0.05 5.42
CA GLY A 174 -9.72 -1.31 4.92
C GLY A 174 -11.01 -2.12 4.78
N VAL A 175 -11.91 -2.03 5.77
CA VAL A 175 -13.23 -2.69 5.70
C VAL A 175 -14.06 -2.12 4.55
N PHE A 176 -14.07 -0.79 4.38
CA PHE A 176 -14.75 -0.14 3.27
C PHE A 176 -14.20 -0.59 1.92
N LEU A 177 -12.88 -0.54 1.74
CA LEU A 177 -12.20 -0.94 0.50
C LEU A 177 -12.54 -2.39 0.12
N MET A 178 -12.40 -3.30 1.07
CA MET A 178 -12.69 -4.72 0.84
C MET A 178 -14.17 -4.97 0.55
N ARG A 179 -15.08 -4.29 1.26
CA ARG A 179 -16.51 -4.37 0.97
C ARG A 179 -16.84 -3.89 -0.44
N GLN A 180 -16.29 -2.74 -0.87
CA GLN A 180 -16.53 -2.23 -2.22
C GLN A 180 -16.07 -3.23 -3.28
N PHE A 181 -14.91 -3.86 -3.07
CA PHE A 181 -14.44 -4.89 -3.98
C PHE A 181 -15.37 -6.11 -3.99
N PHE A 182 -15.75 -6.65 -2.83
CA PHE A 182 -16.61 -7.82 -2.76
C PHE A 182 -18.00 -7.58 -3.38
N LEU A 183 -18.50 -6.34 -3.38
CA LEU A 183 -19.75 -5.98 -4.07
C LEU A 183 -19.64 -6.06 -5.60
N THR A 184 -18.43 -6.03 -6.17
CA THR A 184 -18.22 -6.18 -7.63
C THR A 184 -18.21 -7.64 -8.07
N LEU A 185 -18.13 -8.59 -7.16
CA LEU A 185 -18.15 -10.01 -7.50
C LEU A 185 -19.54 -10.42 -8.01
N PRO A 186 -19.61 -11.19 -9.11
CA PRO A 186 -20.88 -11.73 -9.62
C PRO A 186 -21.60 -12.55 -8.55
N ARG A 187 -22.86 -12.27 -8.32
CA ARG A 187 -23.67 -12.98 -7.32
C ARG A 187 -23.84 -14.46 -7.68
N GLU A 188 -23.86 -14.75 -8.96
CA GLU A 188 -24.00 -16.08 -9.52
C GLU A 188 -22.89 -17.02 -9.01
N LEU A 189 -21.67 -16.52 -8.84
CA LEU A 189 -20.56 -17.31 -8.27
C LEU A 189 -20.83 -17.73 -6.81
N ILE A 190 -21.38 -16.82 -6.02
CA ILE A 190 -21.68 -17.06 -4.61
C ILE A 190 -22.89 -18.01 -4.48
N GLU A 191 -23.90 -17.84 -5.34
CA GLU A 191 -25.12 -18.64 -5.35
C GLU A 191 -24.84 -20.07 -5.85
N ALA A 192 -24.05 -20.25 -6.92
CA ALA A 192 -23.62 -21.55 -7.41
C ALA A 192 -22.88 -22.34 -6.31
N ALA A 193 -21.93 -21.70 -5.62
CA ALA A 193 -21.22 -22.36 -4.52
C ALA A 193 -22.14 -22.76 -3.35
N ARG A 194 -23.21 -22.00 -3.08
CA ARG A 194 -24.22 -22.38 -2.08
C ARG A 194 -25.04 -23.59 -2.52
N ILE A 195 -25.41 -23.67 -3.81
CA ILE A 195 -26.13 -24.83 -4.37
C ILE A 195 -25.24 -26.07 -4.26
N ASP A 196 -23.92 -25.94 -4.46
CA ASP A 196 -22.95 -27.02 -4.26
C ASP A 196 -22.70 -27.37 -2.78
N GLY A 197 -23.46 -26.77 -1.84
CA GLY A 197 -23.38 -27.06 -0.42
C GLY A 197 -22.24 -26.36 0.32
N ALA A 198 -21.54 -25.40 -0.26
CA ALA A 198 -20.46 -24.68 0.42
C ALA A 198 -21.04 -23.74 1.50
N ASN A 199 -20.48 -23.80 2.70
CA ASN A 199 -20.79 -22.84 3.77
C ASN A 199 -20.11 -21.48 3.52
N GLN A 200 -20.55 -20.44 4.24
CA GLN A 200 -20.06 -19.07 4.07
C GLN A 200 -18.54 -18.94 4.28
N PHE A 201 -17.97 -19.70 5.21
CA PHE A 201 -16.55 -19.72 5.48
C PHE A 201 -15.75 -20.30 4.30
N THR A 202 -16.25 -21.41 3.73
CA THR A 202 -15.66 -22.03 2.52
C THR A 202 -15.72 -21.08 1.33
N ILE A 203 -16.87 -20.42 1.11
CA ILE A 203 -17.03 -19.43 0.03
C ILE A 203 -16.05 -18.27 0.21
N PHE A 204 -15.93 -17.76 1.43
CA PHE A 204 -14.98 -16.67 1.72
C PHE A 204 -13.53 -17.06 1.39
N TRP A 205 -13.04 -18.18 1.95
CA TRP A 205 -11.63 -18.56 1.84
C TRP A 205 -11.27 -19.12 0.46
N ARG A 206 -12.14 -19.90 -0.18
CA ARG A 206 -11.83 -20.60 -1.43
C ARG A 206 -12.23 -19.84 -2.69
N ILE A 207 -13.18 -18.92 -2.60
CA ILE A 207 -13.72 -18.20 -3.76
C ILE A 207 -13.48 -16.71 -3.64
N ALA A 208 -14.06 -16.04 -2.64
CA ALA A 208 -14.05 -14.59 -2.56
C ALA A 208 -12.66 -14.01 -2.29
N LEU A 209 -11.91 -14.55 -1.33
CA LEU A 209 -10.59 -14.06 -0.95
C LEU A 209 -9.54 -14.22 -2.06
N PRO A 210 -9.45 -15.37 -2.77
CA PRO A 210 -8.54 -15.50 -3.93
C PRO A 210 -8.86 -14.56 -5.08
N LEU A 211 -10.14 -14.27 -5.32
CA LEU A 211 -10.56 -13.28 -6.33
C LEU A 211 -10.22 -11.85 -5.91
N ALA A 212 -10.14 -11.58 -4.61
CA ALA A 212 -9.82 -10.27 -4.05
C ALA A 212 -8.31 -9.94 -4.01
N LYS A 213 -7.43 -10.75 -4.61
CA LYS A 213 -5.98 -10.50 -4.63
C LYS A 213 -5.59 -9.06 -5.02
N PRO A 214 -6.20 -8.41 -6.05
CA PRO A 214 -5.85 -7.02 -6.37
C PRO A 214 -6.20 -6.04 -5.25
N ALA A 215 -7.37 -6.18 -4.63
CA ALA A 215 -7.78 -5.33 -3.52
C ALA A 215 -6.96 -5.58 -2.25
N LEU A 216 -6.62 -6.84 -1.98
CA LEU A 216 -5.72 -7.22 -0.88
C LEU A 216 -4.32 -6.64 -1.08
N ALA A 217 -3.78 -6.66 -2.30
CA ALA A 217 -2.49 -6.06 -2.61
C ALA A 217 -2.51 -4.53 -2.38
N ALA A 218 -3.58 -3.85 -2.82
CA ALA A 218 -3.75 -2.41 -2.57
C ALA A 218 -3.84 -2.12 -1.07
N LEU A 219 -4.65 -2.88 -0.32
CA LEU A 219 -4.77 -2.74 1.12
C LEU A 219 -3.44 -3.01 1.83
N ALA A 220 -2.68 -4.03 1.42
CA ALA A 220 -1.38 -4.36 1.98
C ALA A 220 -0.39 -3.21 1.83
N ILE A 221 -0.28 -2.61 0.63
CA ILE A 221 0.62 -1.49 0.38
C ILE A 221 0.25 -0.29 1.24
N ILE A 222 -1.03 0.08 1.26
CA ILE A 222 -1.52 1.22 2.04
C ILE A 222 -1.26 1.00 3.53
N THR A 223 -1.63 -0.16 4.06
CA THR A 223 -1.45 -0.47 5.49
C THR A 223 0.01 -0.53 5.87
N PHE A 224 0.84 -1.24 5.10
CA PHE A 224 2.27 -1.35 5.37
C PHE A 224 2.93 0.03 5.35
N THR A 225 2.68 0.82 4.31
CA THR A 225 3.29 2.15 4.15
C THR A 225 2.87 3.09 5.28
N ASN A 226 1.60 3.10 5.66
CA ASN A 226 1.10 3.93 6.75
C ASN A 226 1.71 3.51 8.10
N THR A 227 1.81 2.20 8.35
CA THR A 227 2.37 1.68 9.62
C THR A 227 3.88 1.87 9.67
N TRP A 228 4.60 1.61 8.55
CA TRP A 228 6.03 1.81 8.43
C TRP A 228 6.44 3.26 8.69
N ASN A 229 5.70 4.23 8.16
CA ASN A 229 5.95 5.67 8.33
C ASN A 229 5.32 6.25 9.61
N SER A 230 4.67 5.44 10.43
CA SER A 230 4.01 5.92 11.64
C SER A 230 5.02 6.42 12.66
N TYR A 231 4.91 7.70 13.02
CA TYR A 231 5.71 8.34 14.06
C TYR A 231 4.90 8.60 15.33
N PHE A 232 3.66 9.07 15.16
CA PHE A 232 2.84 9.61 16.26
C PHE A 232 2.46 8.55 17.31
N LEU A 233 1.98 7.39 16.90
CA LEU A 233 1.64 6.32 17.84
C LEU A 233 2.88 5.78 18.58
N PRO A 234 3.98 5.43 17.89
CA PRO A 234 5.23 5.09 18.57
C PRO A 234 5.70 6.14 19.57
N LEU A 235 5.61 7.43 19.25
CA LEU A 235 5.99 8.53 20.16
C LEU A 235 5.17 8.53 21.46
N VAL A 236 3.88 8.20 21.38
CA VAL A 236 2.98 8.20 22.55
C VAL A 236 3.14 6.93 23.40
N PHE A 237 3.37 5.78 22.76
CA PHE A 237 3.29 4.48 23.44
C PHE A 237 4.65 3.86 23.79
N LEU A 238 5.76 4.25 23.15
CA LEU A 238 7.08 3.66 23.37
C LEU A 238 8.01 4.63 24.10
N ASN A 239 8.69 4.13 25.13
CA ASN A 239 9.63 4.91 25.93
C ASN A 239 11.07 4.36 25.84
N SER A 240 11.22 3.04 25.73
CA SER A 240 12.53 2.37 25.72
C SER A 240 13.17 2.41 24.31
N TRP A 241 14.47 2.67 24.25
CA TRP A 241 15.23 2.69 22.98
C TRP A 241 15.10 1.40 22.18
N GLU A 242 15.20 0.25 22.86
CA GLU A 242 15.14 -1.07 22.25
C GLU A 242 13.79 -1.38 21.59
N LYS A 243 12.77 -0.60 21.91
CA LYS A 243 11.40 -0.78 21.39
C LYS A 243 11.02 0.25 20.35
N MET A 244 11.82 1.29 20.16
CA MET A 244 11.52 2.33 19.18
C MET A 244 11.41 1.77 17.77
N THR A 245 10.46 2.33 17.02
CA THR A 245 10.32 2.10 15.57
C THR A 245 11.24 3.03 14.80
N LEU A 246 11.48 2.74 13.52
CA LEU A 246 12.44 3.47 12.70
C LEU A 246 12.16 4.97 12.63
N PRO A 247 10.92 5.48 12.33
CA PRO A 247 10.68 6.92 12.31
C PRO A 247 10.97 7.61 13.65
N LEU A 248 10.63 6.96 14.77
CA LEU A 248 10.92 7.49 16.11
C LEU A 248 12.42 7.44 16.41
N GLY A 249 13.08 6.34 16.09
CA GLY A 249 14.51 6.16 16.27
C GLY A 249 15.35 7.10 15.38
N MET A 250 14.87 7.44 14.18
CA MET A 250 15.53 8.42 13.32
C MET A 250 15.52 9.83 13.91
N PHE A 251 14.45 10.22 14.59
CA PHE A 251 14.42 11.47 15.32
C PHE A 251 15.46 11.48 16.45
N ALA A 252 15.56 10.38 17.18
CA ALA A 252 16.59 10.21 18.20
C ALA A 252 18.01 10.19 17.60
N LEU A 253 18.20 9.53 16.45
CA LEU A 253 19.47 9.52 15.71
C LEU A 253 19.90 10.95 15.30
N SER A 254 18.95 11.78 14.83
CA SER A 254 19.24 13.16 14.45
C SER A 254 19.72 14.02 15.63
N ASN A 255 19.24 13.73 16.85
CA ASN A 255 19.70 14.41 18.05
C ASN A 255 21.12 13.97 18.46
N VAL A 256 21.52 12.72 18.23
CA VAL A 256 22.85 12.18 18.55
C VAL A 256 23.90 12.67 17.56
N TYR A 257 23.62 12.62 16.26
CA TYR A 257 24.57 13.03 15.23
C TYR A 257 24.55 14.56 14.98
N GLY A 258 23.45 15.23 15.36
CA GLY A 258 23.27 16.69 15.20
C GLY A 258 23.44 17.17 13.76
N SER A 259 23.87 18.42 13.60
CA SER A 259 24.21 19.00 12.31
C SER A 259 25.59 18.53 11.78
N GLY A 260 26.37 17.80 12.63
CA GLY A 260 27.77 17.45 12.31
C GLY A 260 27.95 16.28 11.34
N ASN A 261 26.93 15.40 11.18
CA ASN A 261 27.06 14.26 10.26
C ASN A 261 25.75 13.94 9.51
N VAL A 262 25.29 14.93 8.76
CA VAL A 262 24.07 14.82 7.95
C VAL A 262 24.14 13.67 6.95
N SER A 263 25.34 13.33 6.46
CA SER A 263 25.51 12.22 5.51
C SER A 263 25.10 10.87 6.11
N VAL A 264 25.34 10.64 7.40
CA VAL A 264 24.87 9.43 8.12
C VAL A 264 23.34 9.44 8.23
N ILE A 265 22.73 10.59 8.51
CA ILE A 265 21.26 10.71 8.56
C ILE A 265 20.67 10.42 7.17
N MET A 266 21.27 10.94 6.10
CA MET A 266 20.83 10.66 4.72
C MET A 266 21.00 9.19 4.35
N ALA A 267 22.05 8.51 4.84
CA ALA A 267 22.20 7.07 4.70
C ALA A 267 21.08 6.31 5.44
N ALA A 268 20.72 6.73 6.65
CA ALA A 268 19.61 6.15 7.41
C ALA A 268 18.26 6.30 6.68
N VAL A 269 17.99 7.50 6.11
CA VAL A 269 16.80 7.74 5.28
C VAL A 269 16.80 6.84 4.04
N GLY A 270 17.97 6.68 3.38
CA GLY A 270 18.13 5.77 2.24
C GLY A 270 17.74 4.33 2.58
N VAL A 271 18.21 3.82 3.73
CA VAL A 271 17.81 2.49 4.23
C VAL A 271 16.31 2.43 4.55
N ALA A 272 15.75 3.51 5.13
CA ALA A 272 14.32 3.57 5.49
C ALA A 272 13.38 3.50 4.27
N VAL A 273 13.81 3.97 3.11
CA VAL A 273 13.01 3.94 1.87
C VAL A 273 12.97 2.53 1.25
N CYS A 274 14.02 1.71 1.43
CA CYS A 274 14.16 0.41 0.78
C CYS A 274 12.96 -0.55 0.99
N PRO A 275 12.42 -0.78 2.20
CA PRO A 275 11.31 -1.73 2.39
C PRO A 275 10.04 -1.33 1.66
N VAL A 276 9.75 -0.02 1.59
CA VAL A 276 8.58 0.48 0.86
C VAL A 276 8.74 0.29 -0.64
N LEU A 277 9.94 0.56 -1.17
CA LEU A 277 10.25 0.31 -2.59
C LEU A 277 10.14 -1.18 -2.94
N ILE A 278 10.70 -2.07 -2.10
CA ILE A 278 10.61 -3.52 -2.30
C ILE A 278 9.15 -3.96 -2.33
N LEU A 279 8.34 -3.51 -1.36
CA LEU A 279 6.92 -3.83 -1.31
C LEU A 279 6.20 -3.36 -2.59
N PHE A 280 6.47 -2.14 -3.03
CA PHE A 280 5.88 -1.60 -4.25
C PHE A 280 6.26 -2.42 -5.49
N LEU A 281 7.55 -2.75 -5.66
CA LEU A 281 8.04 -3.56 -6.78
C LEU A 281 7.41 -4.96 -6.82
N VAL A 282 7.16 -5.57 -5.67
CA VAL A 282 6.49 -6.87 -5.58
C VAL A 282 5.00 -6.77 -5.93
N ALA A 283 4.33 -5.73 -5.44
CA ALA A 283 2.88 -5.60 -5.52
C ALA A 283 2.37 -4.85 -6.77
N GLN A 284 3.23 -4.10 -7.49
CA GLN A 284 2.83 -3.27 -8.64
C GLN A 284 2.09 -4.05 -9.74
N ARG A 285 2.48 -5.31 -9.99
CA ARG A 285 1.83 -6.14 -11.03
C ARG A 285 0.35 -6.40 -10.72
N GLN A 286 0.01 -6.64 -9.45
CA GLN A 286 -1.37 -6.86 -9.02
C GLN A 286 -2.22 -5.59 -9.10
N ILE A 287 -1.63 -4.42 -8.85
CA ILE A 287 -2.31 -3.13 -8.98
C ILE A 287 -2.63 -2.85 -10.44
N ILE A 288 -1.64 -3.00 -11.34
CA ILE A 288 -1.81 -2.73 -12.77
C ILE A 288 -2.85 -3.67 -13.39
N SER A 289 -2.81 -4.98 -13.06
CA SER A 289 -3.78 -5.95 -13.58
C SER A 289 -5.22 -5.65 -13.12
N GLY A 290 -5.41 -5.14 -11.90
CA GLY A 290 -6.71 -4.73 -11.38
C GLY A 290 -7.29 -3.51 -12.11
N MET A 291 -6.45 -2.54 -12.48
CA MET A 291 -6.87 -1.34 -13.21
C MET A 291 -7.25 -1.64 -14.67
N VAL A 292 -6.48 -2.50 -15.35
CA VAL A 292 -6.75 -2.87 -16.75
C VAL A 292 -8.04 -3.70 -16.85
N GLY A 293 -8.32 -4.58 -15.90
CA GLY A 293 -9.55 -5.39 -15.87
C GLY A 293 -10.82 -4.55 -15.69
N SER A 294 -10.74 -3.37 -15.07
CA SER A 294 -11.88 -2.44 -14.94
C SER A 294 -12.07 -1.55 -16.16
N ALA A 295 -11.02 -1.24 -16.92
CA ALA A 295 -11.07 -0.38 -18.10
C ALA A 295 -11.65 -1.08 -19.35
N VAL A 296 -11.64 -2.41 -19.39
CA VAL A 296 -12.14 -3.21 -20.53
C VAL A 296 -13.65 -3.52 -20.41
N LYS A 297 -14.29 -3.20 -19.27
CA LYS A 297 -15.73 -3.40 -19.02
C LYS A 297 -16.58 -2.14 -19.23
N GLY A 298 -15.99 -1.05 -19.78
CA GLY A 298 -16.71 0.17 -20.15
C GLY A 298 -17.05 0.24 -21.65
#